data_224a6189aabbd67873dcc7e3b4cd3fac
#
_entry.id   224a6189aabbd67873dcc7e3b4cd3fac
#
_cell.length_a   1.000
_cell.length_b   1.000
_cell.length_c   1.000
_cell.angle_alpha   90.00
_cell.angle_beta   90.00
_cell.angle_gamma   90.00
#
_symmetry.space_group_name_H-M   'P 1'
#
loop_
_entity.id
_entity.type
_entity.pdbx_description
1 polymer ?
#
loop_
_entity_poly.entity_id
_entity_poly.type
_entity_poly.pdbx_seq_one_letter_code
_entity_poly.pdbx_strand_id
1 'polypeptide(L)'
;MYNYLVITASYWGFTLTDGALRTLVLFHFFKIGYSPVTLAFLFLLYEAAGIIANLAGGWLASRFGIRRMLVLGIGLQIGGLLFLSLLNPAWGAAVSVIWVVAAQGVAGVAKDITKTASKSAIKITSVDGNNQLFRWVAWFTGSKNATKGIGFFVGGLLLTTVGFKSALWLLSLIHISEPTRPQ
;
A
#
# COMPACT_ATOMS: atom_id res chain seq x y z
N MET A 1 18.17 -13.58 10.47
CA MET A 1 17.87 -13.82 9.05
C MET A 1 16.36 -14.07 8.80
N TYR A 2 15.71 -14.95 9.55
CA TYR A 2 14.26 -15.25 9.40
C TYR A 2 13.38 -14.00 9.53
N ASN A 3 13.55 -13.20 10.56
CA ASN A 3 12.76 -11.98 10.79
C ASN A 3 12.90 -10.95 9.65
N TYR A 4 14.08 -10.83 9.05
CA TYR A 4 14.31 -9.96 7.89
C TYR A 4 13.51 -10.44 6.67
N LEU A 5 13.53 -11.73 6.37
CA LEU A 5 12.79 -12.30 5.24
C LEU A 5 11.29 -12.13 5.39
N VAL A 6 10.75 -12.36 6.59
CA VAL A 6 9.31 -12.16 6.88
C VAL A 6 8.91 -10.70 6.67
N ILE A 7 9.66 -9.76 7.25
CA ILE A 7 9.36 -8.32 7.10
C ILE A 7 9.45 -7.89 5.62
N THR A 8 10.46 -8.38 4.90
CA THR A 8 10.64 -8.06 3.49
C THR A 8 9.51 -8.65 2.64
N ALA A 9 9.11 -9.90 2.88
CA ALA A 9 8.00 -10.55 2.17
C ALA A 9 6.67 -9.82 2.40
N SER A 10 6.35 -9.50 3.65
CA SER A 10 5.14 -8.72 3.99
C SER A 10 5.15 -7.34 3.31
N TYR A 11 6.30 -6.69 3.26
CA TYR A 11 6.41 -5.42 2.57
C TYR A 11 6.31 -5.54 1.04
N TRP A 12 6.77 -6.65 0.45
CA TRP A 12 6.56 -6.95 -0.97
C TRP A 12 5.08 -7.16 -1.29
N GLY A 13 4.36 -7.97 -0.49
CA GLY A 13 2.92 -8.15 -0.63
C GLY A 13 2.19 -6.81 -0.57
N PHE A 14 2.51 -5.99 0.44
CA PHE A 14 1.96 -4.64 0.56
C PHE A 14 2.26 -3.77 -0.68
N THR A 15 3.50 -3.77 -1.16
CA THR A 15 3.92 -2.93 -2.29
C THR A 15 3.28 -3.40 -3.61
N LEU A 16 3.08 -4.71 -3.76
CA LEU A 16 2.39 -5.29 -4.91
C LEU A 16 0.93 -4.83 -4.95
N THR A 17 0.23 -4.96 -3.84
CA THR A 17 -1.19 -4.54 -3.75
C THR A 17 -1.36 -3.03 -3.86
N ASP A 18 -0.45 -2.23 -3.32
CA ASP A 18 -0.43 -0.77 -3.51
C ASP A 18 -0.26 -0.39 -4.99
N GLY A 19 0.66 -1.04 -5.69
CA GLY A 19 0.84 -0.85 -7.13
C GLY A 19 -0.41 -1.26 -7.93
N ALA A 20 -0.97 -2.43 -7.62
CA ALA A 20 -2.17 -2.94 -8.27
C ALA A 20 -3.39 -2.02 -8.04
N LEU A 21 -3.58 -1.53 -6.82
CA LEU A 21 -4.65 -0.59 -6.48
C LEU A 21 -4.58 0.69 -7.31
N ARG A 22 -3.39 1.26 -7.46
CA ARG A 22 -3.21 2.48 -8.27
C ARG A 22 -3.63 2.26 -9.72
N THR A 23 -3.20 1.17 -10.33
CA THR A 23 -3.56 0.84 -11.72
C THR A 23 -5.04 0.54 -11.86
N LEU A 24 -5.63 -0.20 -10.91
CA LEU A 24 -7.06 -0.46 -10.87
C LEU A 24 -7.89 0.83 -10.84
N VAL A 25 -7.59 1.75 -9.93
CA VAL A 25 -8.29 3.03 -9.82
C VAL A 25 -8.09 3.85 -11.09
N LEU A 26 -6.84 4.00 -11.56
CA LEU A 26 -6.54 4.81 -12.73
C LEU A 26 -7.31 4.33 -13.96
N PHE A 27 -7.19 3.05 -14.31
CA PHE A 27 -7.80 2.51 -15.51
C PHE A 27 -9.31 2.37 -15.41
N HIS A 28 -9.83 2.02 -14.23
CA HIS A 28 -11.27 1.95 -14.03
C HIS A 28 -11.93 3.31 -14.28
N PHE A 29 -11.45 4.35 -13.64
CA PHE A 29 -12.01 5.69 -13.78
C PHE A 29 -11.74 6.32 -15.15
N PHE A 30 -10.58 6.04 -15.75
CA PHE A 30 -10.31 6.42 -17.14
C PHE A 30 -11.32 5.77 -18.10
N LYS A 31 -11.62 4.48 -17.93
CA LYS A 31 -12.56 3.72 -18.78
C LYS A 31 -13.98 4.25 -18.71
N ILE A 32 -14.42 4.79 -17.57
CA ILE A 32 -15.76 5.39 -17.40
C ILE A 32 -15.78 6.90 -17.73
N GLY A 33 -14.71 7.42 -18.33
CA GLY A 33 -14.72 8.76 -18.97
C GLY A 33 -14.22 9.91 -18.09
N TYR A 34 -13.54 9.65 -16.98
CA TYR A 34 -12.95 10.72 -16.17
C TYR A 34 -11.75 11.34 -16.86
N SER A 35 -11.64 12.68 -16.79
CA SER A 35 -10.53 13.41 -17.38
C SER A 35 -9.19 13.09 -16.69
N PRO A 36 -8.04 13.18 -17.42
CA PRO A 36 -6.73 12.99 -16.80
C PRO A 36 -6.46 13.90 -15.60
N VAL A 37 -6.98 15.11 -15.61
CA VAL A 37 -6.87 16.06 -14.50
C VAL A 37 -7.63 15.54 -13.25
N THR A 38 -8.87 15.07 -13.43
CA THR A 38 -9.64 14.46 -12.34
C THR A 38 -8.93 13.24 -11.78
N LEU A 39 -8.34 12.40 -12.66
CA LEU A 39 -7.56 11.24 -12.23
C LEU A 39 -6.34 11.64 -11.40
N ALA A 40 -5.65 12.72 -11.75
CA ALA A 40 -4.55 13.24 -10.94
C ALA A 40 -5.03 13.66 -9.53
N PHE A 41 -6.19 14.30 -9.40
CA PHE A 41 -6.78 14.66 -8.12
C PHE A 41 -7.17 13.45 -7.27
N LEU A 42 -7.55 12.32 -7.84
CA LEU A 42 -7.84 11.10 -7.09
C LEU A 42 -6.62 10.61 -6.28
N PHE A 43 -5.41 10.90 -6.76
CA PHE A 43 -4.18 10.52 -6.07
C PHE A 43 -3.56 11.63 -5.21
N LEU A 44 -4.06 12.86 -5.31
CA LEU A 44 -3.50 13.99 -4.55
C LEU A 44 -3.59 13.77 -3.05
N LEU A 45 -4.76 13.37 -2.53
CA LEU A 45 -4.94 13.11 -1.10
C LEU A 45 -4.16 11.87 -0.65
N TYR A 46 -4.03 10.86 -1.50
CA TYR A 46 -3.19 9.70 -1.24
C TYR A 46 -1.74 10.10 -0.93
N GLU A 47 -1.13 10.94 -1.77
CA GLU A 47 0.24 11.39 -1.55
C GLU A 47 0.33 12.38 -0.38
N ALA A 48 -0.61 13.32 -0.25
CA ALA A 48 -0.63 14.28 0.85
C ALA A 48 -0.80 13.61 2.21
N ALA A 49 -1.74 12.68 2.34
CA ALA A 49 -1.94 11.88 3.55
C ALA A 49 -0.71 11.03 3.87
N GLY A 50 -0.06 10.46 2.85
CA GLY A 50 1.19 9.73 2.98
C GLY A 50 2.33 10.60 3.51
N ILE A 51 2.49 11.84 3.03
CA ILE A 51 3.51 12.77 3.54
C ILE A 51 3.30 13.03 5.03
N ILE A 52 2.08 13.34 5.46
CA ILE A 52 1.74 13.58 6.87
C ILE A 52 2.03 12.31 7.70
N ALA A 53 1.60 11.15 7.23
CA ALA A 53 1.84 9.87 7.90
C ALA A 53 3.33 9.55 8.02
N ASN A 54 4.14 9.89 7.00
CA ASN A 54 5.59 9.68 7.02
C ASN A 54 6.29 10.59 8.03
N LEU A 55 5.88 11.85 8.14
CA LEU A 55 6.41 12.79 9.13
C LEU A 55 6.10 12.34 10.57
N ALA A 56 4.87 11.88 10.81
CA ALA A 56 4.45 11.35 12.12
C ALA A 56 4.98 9.93 12.39
N GLY A 57 5.32 9.18 11.35
CA GLY A 57 5.58 7.74 11.41
C GLY A 57 6.77 7.37 12.30
N GLY A 58 7.83 8.18 12.30
CA GLY A 58 8.98 7.98 13.18
C GLY A 58 8.62 8.10 14.66
N TRP A 59 7.86 9.13 15.01
CA TRP A 59 7.35 9.34 16.38
C TRP A 59 6.36 8.25 16.79
N LEU A 60 5.44 7.89 15.91
CA LEU A 60 4.48 6.80 16.15
C LEU A 60 5.20 5.45 16.36
N ALA A 61 6.21 5.14 15.56
CA ALA A 61 6.98 3.90 15.67
C ALA A 61 7.74 3.83 17.00
N SER A 62 8.30 4.94 17.49
CA SER A 62 8.98 4.99 18.79
C SER A 62 8.01 4.82 19.96
N ARG A 63 6.77 5.32 19.85
CA ARG A 63 5.77 5.26 20.93
C ARG A 63 4.99 3.96 20.98
N PHE A 64 4.59 3.43 19.83
CA PHE A 64 3.72 2.24 19.74
C PHE A 64 4.46 0.94 19.39
N GLY A 65 5.70 1.06 18.97
CA GLY A 65 6.53 -0.07 18.54
C GLY A 65 6.25 -0.50 17.08
N ILE A 66 7.28 -1.02 16.45
CA ILE A 66 7.30 -1.36 15.02
C ILE A 66 6.22 -2.39 14.65
N ARG A 67 6.06 -3.43 15.48
CA ARG A 67 5.07 -4.50 15.22
C ARG A 67 3.65 -3.97 15.13
N ARG A 68 3.25 -3.10 16.07
CA ARG A 68 1.89 -2.51 16.07
C ARG A 68 1.70 -1.62 14.86
N MET A 69 2.73 -0.89 14.44
CA MET A 69 2.68 -0.06 13.25
C MET A 69 2.52 -0.86 11.97
N LEU A 70 3.19 -2.02 11.84
CA LEU A 70 3.02 -2.92 10.69
C LEU A 70 1.59 -3.47 10.63
N VAL A 71 1.07 -3.99 11.75
CA VAL A 71 -0.31 -4.50 11.84
C VAL A 71 -1.32 -3.40 11.50
N LEU A 72 -1.12 -2.19 12.04
CA LEU A 72 -1.99 -1.05 11.78
C LEU A 72 -1.95 -0.64 10.30
N GLY A 73 -0.77 -0.62 9.69
CA GLY A 73 -0.61 -0.32 8.26
C GLY A 73 -1.33 -1.33 7.36
N ILE A 74 -1.18 -2.63 7.63
CA ILE A 74 -1.88 -3.69 6.90
C ILE A 74 -3.40 -3.59 7.12
N GLY A 75 -3.84 -3.38 8.35
CA GLY A 75 -5.26 -3.20 8.67
C GLY A 75 -5.88 -2.01 7.96
N LEU A 76 -5.18 -0.87 7.90
CA LEU A 76 -5.61 0.30 7.13
C LEU A 76 -5.67 0.02 5.63
N GLN A 77 -4.73 -0.77 5.09
CA GLN A 77 -4.75 -1.14 3.67
C GLN A 77 -5.97 -2.01 3.34
N ILE A 78 -6.22 -3.04 4.14
CA ILE A 78 -7.43 -3.87 4.00
C ILE A 78 -8.68 -3.01 4.12
N GLY A 79 -8.76 -2.17 5.16
CA GLY A 79 -9.87 -1.24 5.35
C GLY A 79 -10.09 -0.31 4.17
N GLY A 80 -9.04 0.26 3.59
CA GLY A 80 -9.09 1.11 2.40
C GLY A 80 -9.59 0.37 1.16
N LEU A 81 -9.13 -0.86 0.94
CA LEU A 81 -9.60 -1.71 -0.17
C LEU A 81 -11.08 -2.06 -0.01
N LEU A 82 -11.50 -2.47 1.18
CA LEU A 82 -12.91 -2.76 1.48
C LEU A 82 -13.78 -1.51 1.35
N PHE A 83 -13.33 -0.38 1.88
CA PHE A 83 -14.03 0.90 1.75
C PHE A 83 -14.21 1.29 0.29
N LEU A 84 -13.17 1.12 -0.53
CA LEU A 84 -13.27 1.38 -1.98
C LEU A 84 -14.20 0.39 -2.68
N SER A 85 -14.29 -0.86 -2.23
CA SER A 85 -15.19 -1.87 -2.81
C SER A 85 -16.69 -1.57 -2.61
N LEU A 86 -17.02 -0.70 -1.65
CA LEU A 86 -18.38 -0.22 -1.39
C LEU A 86 -18.82 0.89 -2.36
N LEU A 87 -17.96 1.32 -3.28
CA LEU A 87 -18.30 2.27 -4.32
C LEU A 87 -19.53 1.77 -5.11
N ASN A 88 -20.58 2.60 -5.14
CA ASN A 88 -21.81 2.26 -5.86
C ASN A 88 -21.79 2.95 -7.23
N PRO A 89 -21.94 2.19 -8.34
CA PRO A 89 -22.00 2.75 -9.68
C PRO A 89 -23.15 3.72 -9.93
N ALA A 90 -24.21 3.66 -9.10
CA ALA A 90 -25.35 4.57 -9.21
C ALA A 90 -25.09 5.97 -8.63
N TRP A 91 -23.98 6.18 -7.95
CA TRP A 91 -23.65 7.49 -7.39
C TRP A 91 -23.24 8.48 -8.49
N GLY A 92 -23.60 9.74 -8.31
CA GLY A 92 -23.15 10.82 -9.18
C GLY A 92 -21.61 10.97 -9.13
N ALA A 93 -21.05 11.55 -10.19
CA ALA A 93 -19.60 11.69 -10.36
C ALA A 93 -18.91 12.37 -9.15
N ALA A 94 -19.49 13.44 -8.60
CA ALA A 94 -18.91 14.15 -7.46
C ALA A 94 -18.79 13.27 -6.20
N VAL A 95 -19.85 12.52 -5.88
CA VAL A 95 -19.86 11.60 -4.72
C VAL A 95 -18.85 10.48 -4.92
N SER A 96 -18.79 9.91 -6.12
CA SER A 96 -17.81 8.86 -6.46
C SER A 96 -16.36 9.36 -6.32
N VAL A 97 -16.05 10.57 -6.79
CA VAL A 97 -14.74 11.18 -6.64
C VAL A 97 -14.38 11.36 -5.17
N ILE A 98 -15.27 11.96 -4.36
CA ILE A 98 -15.03 12.16 -2.92
C ILE A 98 -14.77 10.83 -2.22
N TRP A 99 -15.56 9.80 -2.51
CA TRP A 99 -15.41 8.46 -1.94
C TRP A 99 -14.05 7.84 -2.26
N VAL A 100 -13.66 7.90 -3.54
CA VAL A 100 -12.37 7.36 -4.00
C VAL A 100 -11.21 8.13 -3.40
N VAL A 101 -11.29 9.46 -3.35
CA VAL A 101 -10.26 10.32 -2.73
C VAL A 101 -10.09 9.98 -1.24
N ALA A 102 -11.19 9.77 -0.51
CA ALA A 102 -11.14 9.36 0.89
C ALA A 102 -10.49 7.97 1.06
N ALA A 103 -10.90 6.97 0.24
CA ALA A 103 -10.30 5.64 0.25
C ALA A 103 -8.80 5.67 -0.07
N GLN A 104 -8.41 6.47 -1.06
CA GLN A 104 -7.01 6.67 -1.43
C GLN A 104 -6.22 7.37 -0.32
N GLY A 105 -6.82 8.30 0.40
CA GLY A 105 -6.20 8.93 1.58
C GLY A 105 -5.83 7.88 2.64
N VAL A 106 -6.75 6.98 2.96
CA VAL A 106 -6.50 5.86 3.90
C VAL A 106 -5.37 4.96 3.39
N ALA A 107 -5.37 4.60 2.11
CA ALA A 107 -4.30 3.81 1.50
C ALA A 107 -2.94 4.53 1.52
N GLY A 108 -2.92 5.86 1.34
CA GLY A 108 -1.71 6.69 1.46
C GLY A 108 -1.11 6.64 2.87
N VAL A 109 -1.94 6.78 3.89
CA VAL A 109 -1.52 6.61 5.29
C VAL A 109 -0.98 5.22 5.55
N ALA A 110 -1.71 4.18 5.13
CA ALA A 110 -1.31 2.78 5.28
C ALA A 110 0.07 2.52 4.66
N LYS A 111 0.30 3.01 3.44
CA LYS A 111 1.56 2.90 2.71
C LYS A 111 2.75 3.47 3.49
N ASP A 112 2.62 4.71 3.97
CA ASP A 112 3.76 5.39 4.58
C ASP A 112 4.02 4.93 6.02
N ILE A 113 2.99 4.53 6.77
CA ILE A 113 3.15 3.85 8.06
C ILE A 113 3.90 2.52 7.87
N THR A 114 3.46 1.66 6.95
CA THR A 114 4.10 0.36 6.67
C THR A 114 5.53 0.53 6.18
N LYS A 115 5.78 1.48 5.29
CA LYS A 115 7.12 1.81 4.78
C LYS A 115 8.07 2.24 5.90
N THR A 116 7.62 3.13 6.77
CA THR A 116 8.45 3.65 7.88
C THR A 116 8.72 2.54 8.90
N ALA A 117 7.70 1.76 9.27
CA ALA A 117 7.84 0.65 10.20
C ALA A 117 8.78 -0.45 9.65
N SER A 118 8.64 -0.82 8.36
CA SER A 118 9.49 -1.82 7.71
C SER A 118 10.95 -1.39 7.64
N LYS A 119 11.22 -0.13 7.28
CA LYS A 119 12.59 0.41 7.28
C LYS A 119 13.21 0.43 8.68
N SER A 120 12.44 0.81 9.69
CA SER A 120 12.89 0.80 11.08
C SER A 120 13.18 -0.62 11.58
N ALA A 121 12.33 -1.59 11.20
CA ALA A 121 12.52 -2.99 11.53
C ALA A 121 13.82 -3.55 10.94
N ILE A 122 14.10 -3.27 9.65
CA ILE A 122 15.34 -3.69 8.99
C ILE A 122 16.56 -3.10 9.67
N LYS A 123 16.52 -1.81 10.03
CA LYS A 123 17.62 -1.13 10.71
C LYS A 123 17.96 -1.79 12.05
N ILE A 124 16.96 -2.24 12.82
CA ILE A 124 17.17 -2.91 14.11
C ILE A 124 17.69 -4.35 13.93
N THR A 125 17.23 -5.04 12.88
CA THR A 125 17.61 -6.44 12.63
C THR A 125 19.02 -6.58 12.02
N SER A 126 19.59 -5.49 11.51
CA SER A 126 20.88 -5.46 10.78
C SER A 126 22.04 -4.98 11.66
N VAL A 127 22.10 -5.35 12.93
CA VAL A 127 23.02 -4.78 13.94
C VAL A 127 24.50 -5.12 13.72
N ASP A 128 24.87 -6.04 12.81
CA ASP A 128 26.24 -6.48 12.61
C ASP A 128 26.89 -5.91 11.33
N GLY A 129 27.65 -4.82 11.49
CA GLY A 129 28.62 -4.33 10.52
C GLY A 129 28.09 -3.33 9.47
N ASN A 130 28.81 -2.21 9.34
CA ASN A 130 28.43 -1.04 8.51
C ASN A 130 28.17 -1.36 7.02
N ASN A 131 28.84 -2.38 6.45
CA ASN A 131 28.69 -2.78 5.04
C ASN A 131 27.44 -3.66 4.80
N GLN A 132 27.00 -4.41 5.79
CA GLN A 132 25.83 -5.28 5.65
C GLN A 132 24.54 -4.48 5.65
N LEU A 133 24.40 -3.49 6.51
CA LEU A 133 23.21 -2.63 6.57
C LEU A 133 22.96 -1.93 5.22
N PHE A 134 24.00 -1.36 4.60
CA PHE A 134 23.88 -0.71 3.30
C PHE A 134 23.36 -1.69 2.22
N ARG A 135 23.96 -2.89 2.16
CA ARG A 135 23.53 -3.93 1.20
C ARG A 135 22.09 -4.36 1.40
N TRP A 136 21.67 -4.56 2.65
CA TRP A 136 20.28 -4.95 2.97
C TRP A 136 19.27 -3.86 2.62
N VAL A 137 19.59 -2.61 2.93
CA VAL A 137 18.72 -1.46 2.59
C VAL A 137 18.65 -1.24 1.08
N ALA A 138 19.75 -1.38 0.37
CA ALA A 138 19.79 -1.27 -1.10
C ALA A 138 18.97 -2.38 -1.76
N TRP A 139 19.14 -3.62 -1.29
CA TRP A 139 18.37 -4.78 -1.81
C TRP A 139 16.88 -4.63 -1.52
N PHE A 140 16.51 -4.23 -0.32
CA PHE A 140 15.13 -3.95 0.07
C PHE A 140 14.50 -2.86 -0.79
N THR A 141 15.22 -1.78 -1.05
CA THR A 141 14.70 -0.66 -1.84
C THR A 141 14.59 -1.02 -3.32
N GLY A 142 15.57 -1.73 -3.87
CA GLY A 142 15.55 -2.19 -5.26
C GLY A 142 14.44 -3.21 -5.52
N SER A 143 14.35 -4.25 -4.68
CA SER A 143 13.30 -5.27 -4.79
C SER A 143 11.88 -4.70 -4.63
N LYS A 144 11.70 -3.72 -3.76
CA LYS A 144 10.43 -2.98 -3.62
C LYS A 144 9.98 -2.36 -4.94
N ASN A 145 10.90 -1.69 -5.65
CA ASN A 145 10.55 -1.02 -6.90
C ASN A 145 10.18 -2.01 -8.01
N ALA A 146 10.88 -3.15 -8.08
CA ALA A 146 10.53 -4.25 -8.97
C ALA A 146 9.14 -4.82 -8.65
N THR A 147 8.86 -5.11 -7.37
CA THR A 147 7.56 -5.61 -6.91
C THR A 147 6.42 -4.64 -7.20
N LYS A 148 6.67 -3.33 -7.07
CA LYS A 148 5.69 -2.30 -7.43
C LYS A 148 5.36 -2.30 -8.92
N GLY A 149 6.37 -2.48 -9.78
CA GLY A 149 6.18 -2.63 -11.23
C GLY A 149 5.32 -3.85 -11.58
N ILE A 150 5.58 -5.00 -10.93
CA ILE A 150 4.75 -6.20 -11.04
C ILE A 150 3.32 -5.90 -10.57
N GLY A 151 3.15 -5.15 -9.46
CA GLY A 151 1.85 -4.72 -8.96
C GLY A 151 1.04 -3.94 -10.00
N PHE A 152 1.67 -3.01 -10.72
CA PHE A 152 0.99 -2.27 -11.80
C PHE A 152 0.45 -3.20 -12.89
N PHE A 153 1.24 -4.18 -13.30
CA PHE A 153 0.82 -5.18 -14.29
C PHE A 153 -0.33 -6.04 -13.75
N VAL A 154 -0.21 -6.54 -12.52
CA VAL A 154 -1.26 -7.35 -11.86
C VAL A 154 -2.56 -6.57 -11.73
N GLY A 155 -2.50 -5.28 -11.38
CA GLY A 155 -3.68 -4.42 -11.30
C GLY A 155 -4.41 -4.28 -12.63
N GLY A 156 -3.67 -4.08 -13.74
CA GLY A 156 -4.24 -4.05 -15.08
C GLY A 156 -4.86 -5.40 -15.49
N LEU A 157 -4.16 -6.51 -15.21
CA LEU A 157 -4.65 -7.85 -15.49
C LEU A 157 -5.93 -8.18 -14.71
N LEU A 158 -5.96 -7.90 -13.42
CA LEU A 158 -7.15 -8.12 -12.57
C LEU A 158 -8.35 -7.29 -13.05
N LEU A 159 -8.12 -6.04 -13.44
CA LEU A 159 -9.21 -5.20 -13.95
C LEU A 159 -9.85 -5.78 -15.21
N THR A 160 -9.05 -6.36 -16.11
CA THR A 160 -9.54 -6.91 -17.37
C THR A 160 -10.18 -8.29 -17.22
N THR A 161 -9.72 -9.11 -16.27
CA THR A 161 -10.17 -10.50 -16.08
C THR A 161 -11.36 -10.62 -15.15
N VAL A 162 -11.31 -9.99 -13.97
CA VAL A 162 -12.32 -10.16 -12.91
C VAL A 162 -13.11 -8.87 -12.61
N GLY A 163 -12.71 -7.74 -13.19
CA GLY A 163 -13.35 -6.45 -12.96
C GLY A 163 -12.94 -5.75 -11.67
N PHE A 164 -13.37 -4.50 -11.51
CA PHE A 164 -12.90 -3.61 -10.45
C PHE A 164 -13.18 -4.13 -9.03
N LYS A 165 -14.44 -4.45 -8.74
CA LYS A 165 -14.87 -4.84 -7.39
C LYS A 165 -14.24 -6.16 -6.94
N SER A 166 -14.25 -7.18 -7.81
CA SER A 166 -13.65 -8.49 -7.51
C SER A 166 -12.14 -8.40 -7.34
N ALA A 167 -11.47 -7.54 -8.13
CA ALA A 167 -10.04 -7.29 -7.98
C ALA A 167 -9.69 -6.71 -6.60
N LEU A 168 -10.49 -5.78 -6.07
CA LEU A 168 -10.29 -5.21 -4.73
C LEU A 168 -10.42 -6.29 -3.64
N TRP A 169 -11.39 -7.20 -3.76
CA TRP A 169 -11.54 -8.31 -2.83
C TRP A 169 -10.34 -9.27 -2.90
N LEU A 170 -9.87 -9.62 -4.09
CA LEU A 170 -8.68 -10.48 -4.25
C LEU A 170 -7.44 -9.82 -3.65
N LEU A 171 -7.24 -8.51 -3.86
CA LEU A 171 -6.12 -7.79 -3.26
C LEU A 171 -6.20 -7.74 -1.74
N SER A 172 -7.40 -7.66 -1.16
CA SER A 172 -7.57 -7.69 0.30
C SER A 172 -7.21 -9.05 0.89
N LEU A 173 -7.51 -10.15 0.19
CA LEU A 173 -7.17 -11.51 0.62
C LEU A 173 -5.65 -11.75 0.68
N ILE A 174 -4.86 -11.10 -0.18
CA ILE A 174 -3.40 -11.20 -0.13
C ILE A 174 -2.88 -10.76 1.24
N HIS A 175 -3.42 -9.68 1.81
CA HIS A 175 -3.01 -9.18 3.13
C HIS A 175 -3.47 -10.07 4.29
N ILE A 176 -4.59 -10.75 4.15
CA ILE A 176 -5.09 -11.67 5.20
C ILE A 176 -4.20 -12.92 5.27
N SER A 177 -3.64 -13.36 4.13
CA SER A 177 -2.77 -14.53 4.06
C SER A 177 -1.31 -14.23 4.46
N GLU A 178 -0.93 -12.98 4.65
CA GLU A 178 0.43 -12.61 5.06
C GLU A 178 0.75 -13.11 6.48
N PRO A 179 1.91 -13.76 6.69
CA PRO A 179 2.32 -14.23 8.02
C PRO A 179 2.70 -13.04 8.91
N THR A 180 1.73 -12.48 9.61
CA THR A 180 1.92 -11.37 10.56
C THR A 180 2.47 -11.79 11.93
N ARG A 181 2.89 -13.04 12.10
CA ARG A 181 3.49 -13.55 13.35
C ARG A 181 5.01 -13.61 13.26
N PRO A 182 5.74 -12.55 13.66
CA PRO A 182 7.09 -12.75 14.17
C PRO A 182 6.92 -13.37 15.56
N GLN A 183 7.43 -14.57 15.74
CA GLN A 183 7.67 -15.14 17.05
C GLN A 183 8.75 -14.36 17.79
#